data_e7ad7e12b8d3accd7910b16a0cea0f67
#
_entry.id   e7ad7e12b8d3accd7910b16a0cea0f67
#
_cell.length_a   1.000
_cell.length_b   1.000
_cell.length_c   1.000
_cell.angle_alpha   90.00
_cell.angle_beta   90.00
_cell.angle_gamma   90.00
#
_symmetry.space_group_name_H-M   'P 1'
#
loop_
_entity.id
_entity.type
_entity.pdbx_description
1 polymer ?
#
loop_
_entity_poly.entity_id
_entity_poly.type
_entity_poly.pdbx_seq_one_letter_code
_entity_poly.pdbx_strand_id
1 'polypeptide(L)'
;MAATITQFSVIESSVFLLWIVAVLWPLVYSYRHKTSFALSMTVGLLLGYLVQVLWTLLYNFELVNLWLWEDLWMRPDEAKYPSGWITFISAGFLHSPVNATHVLSNILVISLVGIPLEQRLGRNRFVAIYLIGLIGGSIAWFLFNIDSSRPALGASGAAFGLFGAYLAGWPKDEIPFPLILIRKWPVFYLALIYFGLEVV
;
A
#
# COMPACT_ATOMS: atom_id res chain seq x y z
N MET A 1 -15.72 29.27 8.28
CA MET A 1 -14.32 29.67 8.08
C MET A 1 -13.96 29.19 6.68
N ALA A 2 -13.75 30.07 5.71
CA ALA A 2 -13.42 29.68 4.34
C ALA A 2 -12.02 29.04 4.35
N ALA A 3 -11.94 27.79 3.90
CA ALA A 3 -10.66 27.12 3.70
C ALA A 3 -9.89 27.95 2.65
N THR A 4 -8.81 28.56 3.07
CA THR A 4 -7.85 29.19 2.18
C THR A 4 -7.28 28.07 1.34
N ILE A 5 -7.62 28.04 0.05
CA ILE A 5 -6.95 27.15 -0.91
C ILE A 5 -5.51 27.63 -0.95
N THR A 6 -4.65 27.00 -0.19
CA THR A 6 -3.21 27.23 -0.25
C THR A 6 -2.75 26.81 -1.64
N GLN A 7 -2.27 27.78 -2.41
CA GLN A 7 -1.63 27.46 -3.71
C GLN A 7 -0.44 26.56 -3.44
N PHE A 8 -0.42 25.39 -4.05
CA PHE A 8 0.74 24.51 -4.05
C PHE A 8 1.96 25.26 -4.60
N SER A 9 3.07 25.17 -3.89
CA SER A 9 4.34 25.63 -4.44
C SER A 9 4.71 24.76 -5.66
N VAL A 10 5.56 25.29 -6.53
CA VAL A 10 6.07 24.51 -7.70
C VAL A 10 6.77 23.24 -7.23
N ILE A 11 7.48 23.29 -6.09
CA ILE A 11 8.19 22.15 -5.52
C ILE A 11 7.16 21.07 -5.08
N GLU A 12 6.13 21.47 -4.35
CA GLU A 12 5.07 20.55 -3.87
C GLU A 12 4.37 19.84 -5.03
N SER A 13 3.99 20.61 -6.05
CA SER A 13 3.35 20.05 -7.25
C SER A 13 4.29 19.10 -8.00
N SER A 14 5.57 19.42 -8.10
CA SER A 14 6.56 18.59 -8.79
C SER A 14 6.81 17.27 -8.06
N VAL A 15 6.92 17.28 -6.72
CA VAL A 15 7.13 16.06 -5.94
C VAL A 15 5.87 15.21 -5.91
N PHE A 16 4.69 15.81 -5.87
CA PHE A 16 3.43 15.06 -5.99
C PHE A 16 3.31 14.36 -7.36
N LEU A 17 3.63 15.05 -8.44
CA LEU A 17 3.66 14.46 -9.77
C LEU A 17 4.69 13.33 -9.86
N LEU A 18 5.88 13.54 -9.28
CA LEU A 18 6.91 12.50 -9.20
C LEU A 18 6.39 11.25 -8.47
N TRP A 19 5.66 11.42 -7.36
CA TRP A 19 5.05 10.30 -6.64
C TRP A 19 4.02 9.56 -7.49
N ILE A 20 3.12 10.28 -8.17
CA ILE A 20 2.16 9.66 -9.10
C ILE A 20 2.89 8.84 -10.16
N VAL A 21 3.92 9.40 -10.78
CA VAL A 21 4.71 8.72 -11.80
C VAL A 21 5.42 7.50 -11.19
N ALA A 22 6.04 7.63 -10.02
CA ALA A 22 6.73 6.55 -9.33
C ALA A 22 5.83 5.35 -9.03
N VAL A 23 4.59 5.62 -8.61
CA VAL A 23 3.60 4.57 -8.31
C VAL A 23 3.03 3.95 -9.59
N LEU A 24 2.65 4.77 -10.57
CA LEU A 24 1.89 4.30 -11.73
C LEU A 24 2.76 3.79 -12.88
N TRP A 25 3.96 4.34 -13.07
CA TRP A 25 4.82 3.97 -14.20
C TRP A 25 5.15 2.46 -14.24
N PRO A 26 5.53 1.78 -13.14
CA PRO A 26 5.76 0.33 -13.18
C PRO A 26 4.53 -0.46 -13.63
N LEU A 27 3.32 -0.01 -13.27
CA LEU A 27 2.07 -0.65 -13.67
C LEU A 27 1.80 -0.47 -15.17
N VAL A 28 2.00 0.75 -15.68
CA VAL A 28 1.89 1.04 -17.13
C VAL A 28 2.92 0.25 -17.91
N TYR A 29 4.16 0.16 -17.43
CA TYR A 29 5.21 -0.64 -18.03
C TYR A 29 4.81 -2.12 -18.10
N SER A 30 4.33 -2.68 -16.97
CA SER A 30 3.86 -4.08 -16.91
C SER A 30 2.71 -4.35 -17.89
N TYR A 31 1.77 -3.42 -17.98
CA TYR A 31 0.66 -3.55 -18.92
C TYR A 31 1.14 -3.63 -20.36
N ARG A 32 2.06 -2.75 -20.76
CA ARG A 32 2.60 -2.68 -22.12
C ARG A 32 3.52 -3.87 -22.48
N HIS A 33 4.34 -4.31 -21.53
CA HIS A 33 5.37 -5.34 -21.76
C HIS A 33 4.95 -6.74 -21.29
N LYS A 34 3.70 -6.90 -20.80
CA LYS A 34 3.14 -8.17 -20.32
C LYS A 34 3.98 -8.84 -19.22
N THR A 35 4.67 -8.04 -18.41
CA THR A 35 5.42 -8.52 -17.23
C THR A 35 4.50 -8.71 -16.02
N SER A 36 5.00 -9.26 -14.90
CA SER A 36 4.19 -9.45 -13.69
C SER A 36 3.66 -8.14 -13.14
N PHE A 37 2.36 -8.05 -12.94
CA PHE A 37 1.70 -6.89 -12.36
C PHE A 37 1.93 -6.83 -10.84
N ALA A 38 1.99 -7.99 -10.18
CA ALA A 38 2.33 -8.09 -8.76
C ALA A 38 3.73 -7.52 -8.48
N LEU A 39 4.73 -7.89 -9.30
CA LEU A 39 6.07 -7.31 -9.18
C LEU A 39 6.06 -5.79 -9.42
N SER A 40 5.32 -5.34 -10.42
CA SER A 40 5.23 -3.92 -10.74
C SER A 40 4.52 -3.12 -9.65
N MET A 41 3.52 -3.70 -8.98
CA MET A 41 2.89 -3.11 -7.80
C MET A 41 3.90 -2.97 -6.65
N THR A 42 4.68 -4.01 -6.40
CA THR A 42 5.77 -3.99 -5.40
C THR A 42 6.78 -2.86 -5.68
N VAL A 43 7.23 -2.74 -6.95
CA VAL A 43 8.15 -1.68 -7.37
C VAL A 43 7.51 -0.30 -7.23
N GLY A 44 6.24 -0.14 -7.64
CA GLY A 44 5.51 1.12 -7.51
C GLY A 44 5.37 1.58 -6.06
N LEU A 45 5.03 0.67 -5.14
CA LEU A 45 4.96 0.98 -3.70
C LEU A 45 6.32 1.39 -3.14
N LEU A 46 7.40 0.69 -3.52
CA LEU A 46 8.76 1.03 -3.08
C LEU A 46 9.19 2.40 -3.60
N LEU A 47 9.00 2.67 -4.89
CA LEU A 47 9.34 3.96 -5.49
C LEU A 47 8.50 5.09 -4.91
N GLY A 48 7.20 4.88 -4.70
CA GLY A 48 6.31 5.84 -4.04
C GLY A 48 6.77 6.13 -2.61
N TYR A 49 7.18 5.11 -1.86
CA TYR A 49 7.75 5.27 -0.52
C TYR A 49 9.05 6.10 -0.53
N LEU A 50 9.96 5.85 -1.48
CA LEU A 50 11.19 6.64 -1.60
C LEU A 50 10.89 8.12 -1.87
N VAL A 51 9.85 8.43 -2.65
CA VAL A 51 9.41 9.81 -2.84
C VAL A 51 8.86 10.41 -1.54
N GLN A 52 8.12 9.64 -0.72
CA GLN A 52 7.66 10.11 0.59
C GLN A 52 8.83 10.38 1.55
N VAL A 53 9.86 9.54 1.54
CA VAL A 53 11.12 9.78 2.29
C VAL A 53 11.79 11.05 1.81
N LEU A 54 11.93 11.26 0.49
CA LEU A 54 12.46 12.50 -0.07
C LEU A 54 11.66 13.72 0.40
N TRP A 55 10.31 13.63 0.39
CA TRP A 55 9.44 14.69 0.89
C TRP A 55 9.73 15.02 2.35
N THR A 56 9.87 14.01 3.19
CA THR A 56 10.18 14.19 4.62
C THR A 56 11.53 14.89 4.83
N LEU A 57 12.53 14.57 3.98
CA LEU A 57 13.81 15.28 3.99
C LEU A 57 13.64 16.76 3.60
N LEU A 58 12.89 17.05 2.53
CA LEU A 58 12.60 18.41 2.10
C LEU A 58 11.83 19.21 3.18
N TYR A 59 10.91 18.55 3.88
CA TYR A 59 10.20 19.13 5.02
C TYR A 59 11.15 19.48 6.17
N ASN A 60 12.09 18.61 6.52
CA ASN A 60 13.07 18.86 7.56
C ASN A 60 14.01 20.04 7.23
N PHE A 61 14.15 20.38 5.95
CA PHE A 61 14.85 21.59 5.47
C PHE A 61 13.92 22.79 5.26
N GLU A 62 12.67 22.71 5.73
CA GLU A 62 11.65 23.77 5.61
C GLU A 62 11.31 24.18 4.15
N LEU A 63 11.55 23.27 3.19
CA LEU A 63 11.33 23.54 1.77
C LEU A 63 9.90 23.20 1.31
N VAL A 64 9.15 22.40 2.09
CA VAL A 64 7.80 21.93 1.80
C VAL A 64 6.98 21.77 3.08
N ASN A 65 5.65 21.66 2.96
CA ASN A 65 4.74 21.37 4.06
C ASN A 65 4.33 19.88 4.10
N LEU A 66 4.09 19.31 5.29
CA LEU A 66 3.70 17.90 5.45
C LEU A 66 2.27 17.59 5.00
N TRP A 67 1.39 18.57 4.98
CA TRP A 67 -0.05 18.40 4.82
C TRP A 67 -0.49 17.63 3.57
N LEU A 68 0.28 17.71 2.46
CA LEU A 68 -0.08 17.03 1.20
C LEU A 68 -0.35 15.53 1.37
N TRP A 69 0.51 14.83 2.13
CA TRP A 69 0.33 13.40 2.35
C TRP A 69 -0.78 13.10 3.34
N GLU A 70 -1.00 14.02 4.29
CA GLU A 70 -2.02 13.87 5.32
C GLU A 70 -3.43 13.85 4.74
N ASP A 71 -3.71 14.63 3.71
CA ASP A 71 -4.99 14.65 3.01
C ASP A 71 -5.31 13.36 2.24
N LEU A 72 -4.27 12.53 2.01
CA LEU A 72 -4.41 11.23 1.34
C LEU A 72 -4.46 10.05 2.32
N TRP A 73 -4.22 10.28 3.61
CA TRP A 73 -4.38 9.26 4.63
C TRP A 73 -5.85 9.03 4.93
N MET A 74 -6.22 7.78 5.20
CA MET A 74 -7.59 7.48 5.57
C MET A 74 -7.80 7.78 7.05
N ARG A 75 -8.51 8.88 7.34
CA ARG A 75 -8.98 9.26 8.68
C ARG A 75 -10.46 8.96 8.79
N PRO A 76 -10.89 8.12 9.76
CA PRO A 76 -12.28 7.73 9.87
C PRO A 76 -13.26 8.89 10.08
N ASP A 77 -12.88 9.89 10.89
CA ASP A 77 -13.69 11.08 11.15
C ASP A 77 -13.92 11.95 9.91
N GLU A 78 -12.94 12.02 8.99
CA GLU A 78 -13.06 12.69 7.69
C GLU A 78 -13.74 11.83 6.63
N ALA A 79 -13.50 10.51 6.64
CA ALA A 79 -14.07 9.55 5.71
C ALA A 79 -15.59 9.34 5.86
N LYS A 80 -16.22 9.89 6.92
CA LYS A 80 -17.68 10.00 7.04
C LYS A 80 -18.30 10.86 5.93
N TYR A 81 -17.52 11.76 5.35
CA TYR A 81 -17.99 12.69 4.31
C TYR A 81 -17.50 12.25 2.92
N PRO A 82 -18.26 12.53 1.85
CA PRO A 82 -17.87 12.13 0.48
C PRO A 82 -16.50 12.63 0.04
N SER A 83 -16.05 13.78 0.55
CA SER A 83 -14.71 14.34 0.28
C SER A 83 -13.57 13.43 0.74
N GLY A 84 -13.79 12.63 1.78
CA GLY A 84 -12.79 11.69 2.31
C GLY A 84 -12.80 10.30 1.63
N TRP A 85 -13.75 9.99 0.75
CA TRP A 85 -13.88 8.63 0.20
C TRP A 85 -12.70 8.20 -0.67
N ILE A 86 -12.01 9.13 -1.30
CA ILE A 86 -10.81 8.80 -2.08
C ILE A 86 -9.73 8.15 -1.20
N THR A 87 -9.70 8.47 0.09
CA THR A 87 -8.69 7.97 1.02
C THR A 87 -8.81 6.47 1.30
N PHE A 88 -9.97 5.84 1.06
CA PHE A 88 -10.11 4.38 1.09
C PHE A 88 -9.19 3.68 0.07
N ILE A 89 -8.77 4.40 -0.96
CA ILE A 89 -7.87 3.88 -1.99
C ILE A 89 -6.48 4.50 -1.87
N SER A 90 -6.39 5.84 -1.75
CA SER A 90 -5.09 6.54 -1.77
C SER A 90 -4.19 6.15 -0.59
N ALA A 91 -4.75 5.94 0.59
CA ALA A 91 -4.01 5.52 1.77
C ALA A 91 -3.23 4.21 1.57
N GLY A 92 -3.73 3.31 0.72
CA GLY A 92 -3.07 2.05 0.41
C GLY A 92 -1.77 2.16 -0.39
N PHE A 93 -1.49 3.33 -0.95
CA PHE A 93 -0.25 3.64 -1.68
C PHE A 93 0.73 4.48 -0.86
N LEU A 94 0.35 4.83 0.36
CA LEU A 94 1.15 5.62 1.28
C LEU A 94 1.67 4.76 2.43
N HIS A 95 2.87 5.07 2.89
CA HIS A 95 3.49 4.41 4.04
C HIS A 95 4.18 5.44 4.93
N SER A 96 4.34 5.11 6.21
CA SER A 96 5.04 5.99 7.14
C SER A 96 6.51 6.16 6.71
N PRO A 97 6.97 7.38 6.39
CA PRO A 97 8.34 7.58 5.95
C PRO A 97 9.38 7.36 7.06
N VAL A 98 8.94 7.32 8.32
CA VAL A 98 9.80 7.07 9.48
C VAL A 98 9.85 5.59 9.88
N ASN A 99 9.01 4.73 9.31
CA ASN A 99 8.96 3.31 9.59
C ASN A 99 9.04 2.48 8.29
N ALA A 100 10.26 2.16 7.87
CA ALA A 100 10.49 1.36 6.67
C ALA A 100 10.00 -0.09 6.81
N THR A 101 9.87 -0.64 8.03
CA THR A 101 9.45 -2.04 8.21
C THR A 101 8.04 -2.27 7.69
N HIS A 102 7.14 -1.30 7.84
CA HIS A 102 5.77 -1.40 7.36
C HIS A 102 5.69 -1.50 5.82
N VAL A 103 6.43 -0.67 5.07
CA VAL A 103 6.46 -0.81 3.60
C VAL A 103 7.17 -2.09 3.18
N LEU A 104 8.26 -2.46 3.86
CA LEU A 104 9.02 -3.68 3.54
C LEU A 104 8.20 -4.95 3.78
N SER A 105 7.41 -5.04 4.85
CA SER A 105 6.51 -6.16 5.09
C SER A 105 5.44 -6.27 3.99
N ASN A 106 4.82 -5.15 3.61
CA ASN A 106 3.82 -5.12 2.55
C ASN A 106 4.39 -5.57 1.19
N ILE A 107 5.51 -4.99 0.75
CA ILE A 107 6.11 -5.36 -0.55
C ILE A 107 6.62 -6.80 -0.54
N LEU A 108 7.09 -7.30 0.59
CA LEU A 108 7.50 -8.70 0.74
C LEU A 108 6.32 -9.64 0.52
N VAL A 109 5.20 -9.40 1.19
CA VAL A 109 3.99 -10.21 1.04
C VAL A 109 3.44 -10.11 -0.38
N ILE A 110 3.28 -8.90 -0.91
CA ILE A 110 2.74 -8.69 -2.25
C ILE A 110 3.61 -9.38 -3.32
N SER A 111 4.94 -9.39 -3.14
CA SER A 111 5.82 -10.11 -4.07
C SER A 111 5.76 -11.63 -3.89
N LEU A 112 5.91 -12.12 -2.66
CA LEU A 112 6.01 -13.57 -2.40
C LEU A 112 4.71 -14.32 -2.62
N VAL A 113 3.58 -13.69 -2.29
CA VAL A 113 2.25 -14.28 -2.43
C VAL A 113 1.60 -13.84 -3.74
N GLY A 114 1.73 -12.58 -4.10
CA GLY A 114 1.06 -12.00 -5.26
C GLY A 114 1.60 -12.51 -6.58
N ILE A 115 2.93 -12.68 -6.74
CA ILE A 115 3.49 -13.19 -8.00
C ILE A 115 2.97 -14.59 -8.32
N PRO A 116 3.06 -15.62 -7.43
CA PRO A 116 2.50 -16.93 -7.72
C PRO A 116 0.98 -16.92 -7.84
N LEU A 117 0.28 -16.03 -7.11
CA LEU A 117 -1.17 -15.89 -7.27
C LEU A 117 -1.54 -15.34 -8.65
N GLU A 118 -0.83 -14.30 -9.13
CA GLU A 118 -1.01 -13.77 -10.49
C GLU A 118 -0.73 -14.84 -11.56
N GLN A 119 0.31 -15.64 -11.40
CA GLN A 119 0.65 -16.72 -12.33
C GLN A 119 -0.46 -17.78 -12.42
N ARG A 120 -1.15 -18.06 -11.32
CA ARG A 120 -2.23 -19.07 -11.26
C ARG A 120 -3.60 -18.54 -11.70
N LEU A 121 -3.94 -17.34 -11.29
CA LEU A 121 -5.28 -16.76 -11.51
C LEU A 121 -5.33 -15.79 -12.70
N GLY A 122 -4.18 -15.33 -13.15
CA GLY A 122 -4.05 -14.27 -14.15
C GLY A 122 -4.19 -12.89 -13.56
N ARG A 123 -3.69 -11.89 -14.31
CA ARG A 123 -3.59 -10.48 -13.89
C ARG A 123 -4.91 -9.89 -13.39
N ASN A 124 -6.00 -10.08 -14.14
CA ASN A 124 -7.27 -9.42 -13.81
C ASN A 124 -7.82 -9.88 -12.46
N ARG A 125 -7.72 -11.17 -12.14
CA ARG A 125 -8.15 -11.71 -10.84
C ARG A 125 -7.21 -11.25 -9.72
N PHE A 126 -5.90 -11.22 -9.97
CA PHE A 126 -4.94 -10.66 -9.02
C PHE A 126 -5.29 -9.21 -8.68
N VAL A 127 -5.51 -8.35 -9.67
CA VAL A 127 -5.87 -6.93 -9.47
C VAL A 127 -7.19 -6.81 -8.69
N ALA A 128 -8.19 -7.62 -9.04
CA ALA A 128 -9.47 -7.62 -8.31
C ALA A 128 -9.29 -7.99 -6.83
N ILE A 129 -8.52 -9.04 -6.53
CA ILE A 129 -8.23 -9.47 -5.14
C ILE A 129 -7.47 -8.38 -4.39
N TYR A 130 -6.45 -7.79 -5.04
CA TYR A 130 -5.68 -6.68 -4.47
C TYR A 130 -6.58 -5.51 -4.07
N LEU A 131 -7.43 -5.03 -4.99
CA LEU A 131 -8.31 -3.89 -4.76
C LEU A 131 -9.41 -4.20 -3.73
N ILE A 132 -10.00 -5.41 -3.78
CA ILE A 132 -11.01 -5.83 -2.80
C ILE A 132 -10.38 -5.90 -1.39
N GLY A 133 -9.17 -6.45 -1.28
CA GLY A 133 -8.44 -6.50 -0.02
C GLY A 133 -8.09 -5.10 0.49
N LEU A 134 -7.60 -4.22 -0.37
CA LEU A 134 -7.27 -2.84 -0.06
C LEU A 134 -8.48 -2.08 0.49
N ILE A 135 -9.56 -2.03 -0.28
CA ILE A 135 -10.78 -1.31 0.07
C ILE A 135 -11.45 -1.95 1.30
N GLY A 136 -11.49 -3.29 1.35
CA GLY A 136 -12.04 -4.02 2.47
C GLY A 136 -11.29 -3.75 3.78
N GLY A 137 -9.97 -3.68 3.73
CA GLY A 137 -9.13 -3.29 4.87
C GLY A 137 -9.41 -1.86 5.34
N SER A 138 -9.51 -0.91 4.41
CA SER A 138 -9.87 0.47 4.71
C SER A 138 -11.28 0.60 5.30
N ILE A 139 -12.25 -0.11 4.76
CA ILE A 139 -13.62 -0.15 5.31
C ILE A 139 -13.62 -0.76 6.72
N ALA A 140 -12.91 -1.85 6.94
CA ALA A 140 -12.81 -2.45 8.26
C ALA A 140 -12.22 -1.47 9.26
N TRP A 141 -11.10 -0.82 8.93
CA TRP A 141 -10.52 0.22 9.79
C TRP A 141 -11.51 1.34 10.09
N PHE A 142 -12.20 1.85 9.09
CA PHE A 142 -13.24 2.88 9.25
C PHE A 142 -14.32 2.44 10.24
N LEU A 143 -14.89 1.23 10.08
CA LEU A 143 -15.97 0.75 10.91
C LEU A 143 -15.56 0.53 12.38
N PHE A 144 -14.33 0.06 12.62
CA PHE A 144 -13.82 -0.17 13.97
C PHE A 144 -13.28 1.11 14.65
N ASN A 145 -13.08 2.20 13.90
CA ASN A 145 -12.48 3.44 14.40
C ASN A 145 -13.28 4.69 13.99
N ILE A 146 -14.60 4.58 13.84
CA ILE A 146 -15.45 5.58 13.18
C ILE A 146 -15.36 7.00 13.75
N ASP A 147 -15.06 7.14 15.03
CA ASP A 147 -14.92 8.44 15.72
C ASP A 147 -13.45 8.83 15.98
N SER A 148 -12.52 8.06 15.43
CA SER A 148 -11.10 8.29 15.61
C SER A 148 -10.53 9.17 14.50
N SER A 149 -9.66 10.10 14.86
CA SER A 149 -8.78 10.83 13.92
C SER A 149 -7.49 10.07 13.58
N ARG A 150 -7.29 8.88 14.19
CA ARG A 150 -6.09 8.06 13.94
C ARG A 150 -6.07 7.59 12.48
N PRO A 151 -5.06 7.99 11.69
CA PRO A 151 -5.02 7.62 10.29
C PRO A 151 -4.66 6.16 10.09
N ALA A 152 -5.19 5.56 9.00
CA ALA A 152 -4.68 4.34 8.43
C ALA A 152 -3.97 4.64 7.11
N LEU A 153 -2.87 3.95 6.88
CA LEU A 153 -2.09 4.00 5.63
C LEU A 153 -1.37 2.67 5.44
N GLY A 154 -1.06 2.34 4.19
CA GLY A 154 -0.35 1.11 3.85
C GLY A 154 -1.17 0.12 3.03
N ALA A 155 -0.46 -0.73 2.31
CA ALA A 155 -1.04 -1.76 1.45
C ALA A 155 -1.42 -3.05 2.20
N SER A 156 -1.43 -3.03 3.55
CA SER A 156 -1.67 -4.23 4.38
C SER A 156 -3.03 -4.89 4.12
N GLY A 157 -4.08 -4.10 3.90
CA GLY A 157 -5.38 -4.64 3.50
C GLY A 157 -5.31 -5.48 2.22
N ALA A 158 -4.59 -5.01 1.20
CA ALA A 158 -4.34 -5.76 -0.02
C ALA A 158 -3.50 -7.01 0.24
N ALA A 159 -2.44 -6.90 1.05
CA ALA A 159 -1.60 -8.04 1.43
C ALA A 159 -2.38 -9.13 2.15
N PHE A 160 -3.27 -8.79 3.09
CA PHE A 160 -4.19 -9.74 3.73
C PHE A 160 -5.17 -10.37 2.74
N GLY A 161 -5.72 -9.58 1.80
CA GLY A 161 -6.57 -10.07 0.73
C GLY A 161 -5.87 -11.12 -0.14
N LEU A 162 -4.61 -10.87 -0.52
CA LEU A 162 -3.79 -11.80 -1.29
C LEU A 162 -3.46 -13.08 -0.50
N PHE A 163 -3.10 -12.96 0.78
CA PHE A 163 -2.92 -14.13 1.65
C PHE A 163 -4.19 -14.95 1.78
N GLY A 164 -5.32 -14.31 2.05
CA GLY A 164 -6.61 -14.98 2.18
C GLY A 164 -6.97 -15.77 0.92
N ALA A 165 -6.82 -15.14 -0.25
CA ALA A 165 -7.07 -15.79 -1.55
C ALA A 165 -6.11 -16.97 -1.80
N TYR A 166 -4.83 -16.80 -1.45
CA TYR A 166 -3.85 -17.87 -1.60
C TYR A 166 -4.14 -19.05 -0.69
N LEU A 167 -4.43 -18.81 0.58
CA LEU A 167 -4.80 -19.84 1.55
C LEU A 167 -6.08 -20.57 1.17
N ALA A 168 -7.07 -19.87 0.62
CA ALA A 168 -8.32 -20.50 0.17
C ALA A 168 -8.09 -21.45 -1.01
N GLY A 169 -7.17 -21.09 -1.92
CA GLY A 169 -6.89 -21.92 -3.09
C GLY A 169 -5.82 -23.00 -2.87
N TRP A 170 -4.78 -22.66 -2.10
CA TRP A 170 -3.56 -23.48 -1.95
C TRP A 170 -3.02 -23.52 -0.52
N PRO A 171 -3.80 -24.00 0.46
CA PRO A 171 -3.42 -23.94 1.89
C PRO A 171 -2.18 -24.75 2.26
N LYS A 172 -1.83 -25.74 1.44
CA LYS A 172 -0.68 -26.65 1.69
C LYS A 172 0.59 -26.22 0.95
N ASP A 173 0.54 -25.14 0.19
CA ASP A 173 1.71 -24.67 -0.55
C ASP A 173 2.78 -24.12 0.38
N GLU A 174 4.00 -24.25 -0.07
CA GLU A 174 5.18 -23.68 0.58
C GLU A 174 5.78 -22.57 -0.28
N ILE A 175 6.03 -21.40 0.33
CA ILE A 175 6.64 -20.26 -0.32
C ILE A 175 8.04 -20.02 0.27
N PRO A 176 9.06 -19.68 -0.56
CA PRO A 176 10.35 -19.28 -0.05
C PRO A 176 10.25 -17.95 0.71
N PHE A 177 10.72 -17.92 1.95
CA PHE A 177 10.76 -16.71 2.76
C PHE A 177 12.19 -16.23 2.91
N PRO A 178 12.60 -15.09 2.33
CA PRO A 178 14.00 -14.70 2.23
C PRO A 178 14.67 -14.39 3.56
N LEU A 179 13.93 -13.99 4.59
CA LEU A 179 14.49 -13.62 5.90
C LEU A 179 14.82 -14.83 6.80
N ILE A 180 14.28 -16.02 6.51
CA ILE A 180 14.50 -17.25 7.28
C ILE A 180 15.28 -18.25 6.41
N LEU A 181 16.26 -17.74 5.67
CA LEU A 181 17.28 -18.53 5.00
C LEU A 181 16.74 -19.68 4.11
N ILE A 182 16.37 -19.37 2.88
CA ILE A 182 16.30 -20.36 1.79
C ILE A 182 15.33 -21.53 2.04
N ARG A 183 14.66 -21.59 3.20
CA ARG A 183 13.71 -22.64 3.53
C ARG A 183 12.30 -22.23 3.10
N LYS A 184 11.63 -23.13 2.40
CA LYS A 184 10.21 -22.96 2.09
C LYS A 184 9.37 -23.13 3.35
N TRP A 185 8.39 -22.26 3.54
CA TRP A 185 7.46 -22.31 4.66
C TRP A 185 6.04 -22.46 4.16
N PRO A 186 5.20 -23.24 4.85
CA PRO A 186 3.77 -23.29 4.55
C PRO A 186 3.15 -21.89 4.64
N VAL A 187 2.36 -21.55 3.62
CA VAL A 187 1.71 -20.23 3.50
C VAL A 187 0.91 -19.86 4.74
N PHE A 188 0.29 -20.86 5.36
CA PHE A 188 -0.46 -20.67 6.61
C PHE A 188 0.38 -20.04 7.73
N TYR A 189 1.59 -20.54 7.98
CA TYR A 189 2.47 -19.99 9.02
C TYR A 189 2.97 -18.59 8.67
N LEU A 190 3.25 -18.35 7.39
CA LEU A 190 3.65 -17.01 6.94
C LEU A 190 2.51 -15.99 7.14
N ALA A 191 1.27 -16.40 6.88
CA ALA A 191 0.11 -15.56 7.12
C ALA A 191 -0.07 -15.23 8.61
N LEU A 192 0.13 -16.21 9.51
CA LEU A 192 0.07 -15.98 10.97
C LEU A 192 1.17 -15.03 11.45
N ILE A 193 2.41 -15.19 10.95
CA ILE A 193 3.52 -14.31 11.29
C ILE A 193 3.22 -12.89 10.82
N TYR A 194 2.79 -12.74 9.56
CA TYR A 194 2.47 -11.43 9.02
C TYR A 194 1.34 -10.75 9.81
N PHE A 195 0.26 -11.48 10.10
CA PHE A 195 -0.83 -10.97 10.94
C PHE A 195 -0.33 -10.51 12.31
N GLY A 196 0.51 -11.31 12.96
CA GLY A 196 1.09 -10.95 14.27
C GLY A 196 1.95 -9.68 14.23
N LEU A 197 2.68 -9.44 13.13
CA LEU A 197 3.50 -8.23 12.97
C LEU A 197 2.71 -6.96 12.69
N GLU A 198 1.52 -7.08 12.11
CA GLU A 198 0.66 -5.93 11.78
C GLU A 198 -0.26 -5.51 12.96
N VAL A 199 -0.47 -6.40 13.95
CA VAL A 199 -1.35 -6.13 15.12
C VAL A 199 -0.57 -5.50 16.27
N VAL A 200 0.76 -5.57 16.29
CA VAL A 200 1.64 -4.99 17.31
C VAL A 200 2.06 -3.58 16.93
#